data_f2e49a6884e33cd0f01ef2f807655f6c
#
_entry.id   f2e49a6884e33cd0f01ef2f807655f6c
#
_cell.length_a   1.000
_cell.length_b   1.000
_cell.length_c   1.000
_cell.angle_alpha   90.00
_cell.angle_beta   90.00
_cell.angle_gamma   90.00
#
_symmetry.space_group_name_H-M   'P 1'
#
loop_
_entity.id
_entity.type
_entity.pdbx_description
1 polymer ?
#
loop_
_entity_poly.entity_id
_entity_poly.type
_entity_poly.pdbx_seq_one_letter_code
_entity_poly.pdbx_strand_id
1 'polypeptide(L)'
;MPFIRADANQPVKSKFKIPSIDLLNIPTKNEMKKTNNNENNDPNFLEKILLDFGVSGSIKKVSHGPVVTLNEFEPAAGVKVSKIINLSDDIARNTSSESARISTIPGSNTIGIELPKALRENVYLSEILNNSDFKKKDINLPIALGKNISGVPIIGDLSSMPHLLIAGTTGSGKSVCINTIILSLLFKHTPDTC
;
A
#
# COMPACT_ATOMS: atom_id res chain seq x y z
N MET A 1 -27.94 12.57 -50.53
CA MET A 1 -26.55 12.91 -50.17
C MET A 1 -25.76 11.61 -50.12
N PRO A 2 -24.71 11.42 -50.94
CA PRO A 2 -23.93 10.18 -50.89
C PRO A 2 -23.02 10.19 -49.70
N PHE A 3 -23.07 9.12 -48.92
CA PHE A 3 -22.12 8.87 -47.84
C PHE A 3 -20.72 8.64 -48.42
N ILE A 4 -19.80 9.52 -48.14
CA ILE A 4 -18.38 9.33 -48.44
C ILE A 4 -17.90 8.22 -47.49
N ARG A 5 -17.65 7.02 -48.03
CA ARG A 5 -16.91 5.98 -47.34
C ARG A 5 -15.47 6.47 -47.25
N ALA A 6 -15.01 6.77 -46.02
CA ALA A 6 -13.59 6.97 -45.80
C ALA A 6 -12.88 5.65 -46.14
N ASP A 7 -11.91 5.71 -47.04
CA ASP A 7 -11.05 4.58 -47.39
C ASP A 7 -10.29 4.09 -46.17
N ALA A 8 -10.73 2.94 -45.63
CA ALA A 8 -10.18 2.28 -44.46
C ALA A 8 -8.92 1.45 -44.77
N ASN A 9 -8.07 1.92 -45.68
CA ASN A 9 -6.88 1.15 -46.06
C ASN A 9 -5.63 2.01 -46.23
N GLN A 10 -5.17 2.61 -45.14
CA GLN A 10 -3.74 2.81 -44.95
C GLN A 10 -3.44 2.48 -43.49
N PRO A 11 -2.60 1.46 -43.21
CA PRO A 11 -2.08 1.26 -41.89
C PRO A 11 -1.15 2.43 -41.59
N VAL A 12 -1.65 3.43 -40.88
CA VAL A 12 -0.80 4.44 -40.25
C VAL A 12 0.05 3.67 -39.26
N LYS A 13 1.28 3.34 -39.65
CA LYS A 13 2.33 2.88 -38.75
C LYS A 13 2.71 4.04 -37.85
N SER A 14 1.79 4.44 -36.98
CA SER A 14 2.12 5.29 -35.85
C SER A 14 3.05 4.45 -34.96
N LYS A 15 4.31 4.84 -34.89
CA LYS A 15 5.24 4.28 -33.91
C LYS A 15 4.67 4.60 -32.53
N PHE A 16 3.93 3.65 -31.95
CA PHE A 16 3.41 3.79 -30.62
C PHE A 16 4.59 4.03 -29.65
N LYS A 17 4.49 5.09 -28.88
CA LYS A 17 5.45 5.40 -27.83
C LYS A 17 4.79 5.12 -26.48
N ILE A 18 5.44 4.27 -25.67
CA ILE A 18 5.02 4.08 -24.28
C ILE A 18 5.06 5.45 -23.58
N PRO A 19 4.02 5.80 -22.81
CA PRO A 19 3.97 7.06 -22.07
C PRO A 19 5.18 7.24 -21.14
N SER A 20 5.68 8.47 -21.02
CA SER A 20 6.73 8.79 -20.04
C SER A 20 6.14 8.90 -18.63
N ILE A 21 6.87 8.42 -17.63
CA ILE A 21 6.50 8.54 -16.21
C ILE A 21 6.36 10.01 -15.78
N ASP A 22 7.01 10.93 -16.48
CA ASP A 22 6.93 12.38 -16.23
C ASP A 22 5.52 12.96 -16.41
N LEU A 23 4.61 12.23 -17.06
CA LEU A 23 3.20 12.60 -17.17
C LEU A 23 2.42 12.37 -15.86
N LEU A 24 3.00 11.64 -14.92
CA LEU A 24 2.39 11.33 -13.63
C LEU A 24 2.86 12.31 -12.56
N ASN A 25 2.00 12.53 -11.57
CA ASN A 25 2.38 13.30 -10.40
C ASN A 25 3.52 12.61 -9.64
N ILE A 26 4.51 13.39 -9.23
CA ILE A 26 5.66 12.94 -8.44
C ILE A 26 5.54 13.57 -7.05
N PRO A 27 5.84 12.83 -5.97
CA PRO A 27 5.80 13.38 -4.62
C PRO A 27 6.77 14.57 -4.49
N THR A 28 6.30 15.66 -3.90
CA THR A 28 7.13 16.83 -3.66
C THR A 28 8.09 16.58 -2.50
N LYS A 29 9.27 17.25 -2.51
CA LYS A 29 10.26 17.13 -1.41
C LYS A 29 9.70 17.50 -0.04
N ASN A 30 8.66 18.33 0.02
CA ASN A 30 8.00 18.72 1.26
C ASN A 30 7.07 17.62 1.81
N GLU A 31 6.46 16.83 0.94
CA GLU A 31 5.63 15.68 1.34
C GLU A 31 6.51 14.56 1.89
N MET A 32 7.69 14.32 1.30
CA MET A 32 8.67 13.34 1.81
C MET A 32 9.24 13.69 3.19
N LYS A 33 9.31 14.99 3.56
CA LYS A 33 9.85 15.45 4.86
C LYS A 33 8.83 15.43 6.00
N LYS A 34 7.53 15.48 5.72
CA LYS A 34 6.48 15.46 6.76
C LYS A 34 6.31 14.10 7.44
N THR A 35 6.97 13.07 6.94
CA THR A 35 6.86 11.68 7.38
C THR A 35 7.48 11.41 8.77
N ASN A 36 8.34 12.31 9.27
CA ASN A 36 9.20 12.01 10.43
C ASN A 36 8.78 12.64 11.77
N ASN A 37 7.66 13.37 11.84
CA ASN A 37 7.34 14.17 13.03
C ASN A 37 6.00 13.78 13.69
N ASN A 38 5.76 12.50 13.96
CA ASN A 38 4.66 12.11 14.84
C ASN A 38 5.22 11.58 16.16
N GLU A 39 5.22 12.43 17.19
CA GLU A 39 5.64 12.13 18.57
C GLU A 39 4.84 10.96 19.20
N ASN A 40 3.65 10.64 18.68
CA ASN A 40 2.79 9.56 19.17
C ASN A 40 3.21 8.14 18.70
N ASN A 41 4.27 8.01 17.92
CA ASN A 41 4.81 6.74 17.42
C ASN A 41 6.13 6.34 18.11
N ASP A 42 6.43 6.91 19.28
CA ASP A 42 7.58 6.48 20.07
C ASP A 42 7.34 5.04 20.58
N PRO A 43 8.19 4.08 20.22
CA PRO A 43 8.11 2.70 20.72
C PRO A 43 8.06 2.64 22.25
N ASN A 44 8.83 3.47 22.94
CA ASN A 44 8.87 3.53 24.38
C ASN A 44 7.52 3.95 25.00
N PHE A 45 6.79 4.83 24.31
CA PHE A 45 5.46 5.25 24.75
C PHE A 45 4.45 4.11 24.68
N LEU A 46 4.46 3.33 23.59
CA LEU A 46 3.58 2.17 23.44
C LEU A 46 3.94 1.04 24.42
N GLU A 47 5.24 0.79 24.66
CA GLU A 47 5.68 -0.17 25.68
C GLU A 47 5.19 0.22 27.08
N LYS A 48 5.25 1.51 27.41
CA LYS A 48 4.76 2.02 28.70
C LYS A 48 3.25 1.81 28.85
N ILE A 49 2.46 2.13 27.81
CA ILE A 49 1.01 1.87 27.83
C ILE A 49 0.73 0.38 28.08
N LEU A 50 1.40 -0.51 27.35
CA LEU A 50 1.22 -1.95 27.53
C LEU A 50 1.59 -2.40 28.94
N LEU A 51 2.67 -1.85 29.51
CA LEU A 51 3.10 -2.14 30.88
C LEU A 51 2.07 -1.68 31.90
N ASP A 52 1.46 -0.51 31.73
CA ASP A 52 0.40 0.03 32.63
C ASP A 52 -0.84 -0.89 32.62
N PHE A 53 -1.11 -1.60 31.53
CA PHE A 53 -2.14 -2.65 31.45
C PHE A 53 -1.64 -4.05 31.88
N GLY A 54 -0.45 -4.11 32.45
CA GLY A 54 0.14 -5.36 32.96
C GLY A 54 0.54 -6.32 31.85
N VAL A 55 0.99 -5.80 30.73
CA VAL A 55 1.57 -6.53 29.61
C VAL A 55 3.03 -6.16 29.48
N SER A 56 3.92 -7.06 29.90
CA SER A 56 5.37 -6.89 29.80
C SER A 56 5.85 -7.40 28.43
N GLY A 57 6.84 -6.73 27.86
CA GLY A 57 7.45 -7.10 26.58
C GLY A 57 8.27 -5.95 26.02
N SER A 58 8.70 -6.09 24.76
CA SER A 58 9.47 -5.06 24.06
C SER A 58 9.10 -4.97 22.58
N ILE A 59 9.21 -3.76 22.02
CA ILE A 59 9.04 -3.55 20.58
C ILE A 59 10.34 -3.87 19.86
N LYS A 60 10.31 -4.87 19.00
CA LYS A 60 11.49 -5.33 18.23
C LYS A 60 11.71 -4.53 16.96
N LYS A 61 10.60 -4.11 16.35
CA LYS A 61 10.67 -3.41 15.06
C LYS A 61 9.49 -2.47 14.89
N VAL A 62 9.75 -1.33 14.29
CA VAL A 62 8.72 -0.38 13.86
C VAL A 62 8.80 -0.21 12.35
N SER A 63 7.69 -0.39 11.67
CA SER A 63 7.57 -0.21 10.23
C SER A 63 6.57 0.90 9.94
N HIS A 64 7.04 1.95 9.26
CA HIS A 64 6.22 3.11 8.92
C HIS A 64 5.65 2.94 7.51
N GLY A 65 4.37 2.57 7.42
CA GLY A 65 3.64 2.55 6.17
C GLY A 65 2.99 3.90 5.83
N PRO A 66 2.34 4.01 4.66
CA PRO A 66 1.71 5.26 4.24
C PRO A 66 0.46 5.62 5.05
N VAL A 67 -0.24 4.64 5.61
CA VAL A 67 -1.52 4.80 6.32
C VAL A 67 -1.42 4.44 7.78
N VAL A 68 -0.62 3.42 8.10
CA VAL A 68 -0.46 2.88 9.46
C VAL A 68 1.01 2.75 9.84
N THR A 69 1.29 2.78 11.13
CA THR A 69 2.56 2.34 11.71
C THR A 69 2.36 0.97 12.32
N LEU A 70 3.16 0.00 11.91
CA LEU A 70 3.18 -1.35 12.47
C LEU A 70 4.30 -1.45 13.50
N ASN A 71 3.93 -1.75 14.75
CA ASN A 71 4.84 -2.03 15.84
C ASN A 71 4.85 -3.54 16.11
N GLU A 72 5.99 -4.18 15.93
CA GLU A 72 6.18 -5.61 16.22
C GLU A 72 6.59 -5.77 17.68
N PHE A 73 5.62 -6.12 18.53
CA PHE A 73 5.80 -6.28 19.97
C PHE A 73 6.05 -7.76 20.31
N GLU A 74 7.12 -8.03 21.05
CA GLU A 74 7.43 -9.34 21.62
C GLU A 74 6.98 -9.38 23.09
N PRO A 75 5.90 -10.12 23.41
CA PRO A 75 5.46 -10.28 24.80
C PRO A 75 6.49 -11.05 25.63
N ALA A 76 6.58 -10.73 26.91
CA ALA A 76 7.35 -11.53 27.84
C ALA A 76 6.73 -12.94 28.02
N ALA A 77 7.56 -13.89 28.42
CA ALA A 77 7.11 -15.26 28.64
C ALA A 77 5.93 -15.32 29.65
N GLY A 78 4.90 -16.10 29.29
CA GLY A 78 3.70 -16.26 30.09
C GLY A 78 2.57 -15.25 29.83
N VAL A 79 2.81 -14.23 29.01
CA VAL A 79 1.75 -13.29 28.61
C VAL A 79 0.87 -13.94 27.54
N LYS A 80 -0.44 -13.97 27.78
CA LYS A 80 -1.41 -14.52 26.82
C LYS A 80 -1.68 -13.53 25.71
N VAL A 81 -1.59 -13.97 24.46
CA VAL A 81 -1.87 -13.16 23.25
C VAL A 81 -3.28 -12.57 23.28
N SER A 82 -4.28 -13.34 23.74
CA SER A 82 -5.66 -12.87 23.87
C SER A 82 -5.80 -11.67 24.79
N LYS A 83 -4.99 -11.57 25.84
CA LYS A 83 -4.96 -10.39 26.72
C LYS A 83 -4.59 -9.13 25.94
N ILE A 84 -3.59 -9.23 25.06
CA ILE A 84 -3.11 -8.10 24.27
C ILE A 84 -4.15 -7.71 23.21
N ILE A 85 -4.74 -8.69 22.53
CA ILE A 85 -5.76 -8.43 21.50
C ILE A 85 -6.96 -7.68 22.08
N ASN A 86 -7.37 -8.03 23.30
CA ASN A 86 -8.50 -7.39 23.98
C ASN A 86 -8.22 -5.94 24.42
N LEU A 87 -6.96 -5.50 24.40
CA LEU A 87 -6.57 -4.12 24.74
C LEU A 87 -6.62 -3.17 23.54
N SER A 88 -7.13 -3.58 22.38
CA SER A 88 -7.16 -2.76 21.16
C SER A 88 -7.78 -1.38 21.39
N ASP A 89 -8.94 -1.32 22.04
CA ASP A 89 -9.66 -0.07 22.29
C ASP A 89 -8.95 0.81 23.32
N ASP A 90 -8.36 0.19 24.34
CA ASP A 90 -7.58 0.88 25.38
C ASP A 90 -6.30 1.48 24.80
N ILE A 91 -5.61 0.74 23.92
CA ILE A 91 -4.43 1.22 23.22
C ILE A 91 -4.80 2.37 22.28
N ALA A 92 -5.87 2.23 21.49
CA ALA A 92 -6.35 3.28 20.61
C ALA A 92 -6.61 4.58 21.37
N ARG A 93 -7.32 4.49 22.51
CA ARG A 93 -7.62 5.65 23.36
C ARG A 93 -6.36 6.29 23.94
N ASN A 94 -5.42 5.50 24.48
CA ASN A 94 -4.20 6.02 25.09
C ASN A 94 -3.20 6.59 24.08
N THR A 95 -3.22 6.10 22.83
CA THR A 95 -2.40 6.65 21.73
C THR A 95 -3.11 7.77 20.95
N SER A 96 -4.32 8.16 21.35
CA SER A 96 -5.17 9.13 20.63
C SER A 96 -5.37 8.74 19.15
N SER A 97 -5.41 7.45 18.86
CA SER A 97 -5.63 6.90 17.54
C SER A 97 -7.12 6.59 17.32
N GLU A 98 -7.60 6.66 16.06
CA GLU A 98 -8.99 6.31 15.72
C GLU A 98 -9.33 4.85 16.05
N SER A 99 -8.34 3.96 15.94
CA SER A 99 -8.44 2.53 16.23
C SER A 99 -7.05 1.94 16.47
N ALA A 100 -6.98 0.75 17.04
CA ALA A 100 -5.76 -0.06 17.04
C ALA A 100 -6.12 -1.47 16.54
N ARG A 101 -5.34 -2.00 15.63
CA ARG A 101 -5.50 -3.38 15.17
C ARG A 101 -4.36 -4.22 15.70
N ILE A 102 -4.72 -5.31 16.36
CA ILE A 102 -3.74 -6.21 16.96
C ILE A 102 -3.90 -7.60 16.33
N SER A 103 -2.82 -8.12 15.78
CA SER A 103 -2.80 -9.42 15.11
C SER A 103 -1.49 -10.15 15.36
N THR A 104 -1.54 -11.47 15.35
CA THR A 104 -0.33 -12.31 15.39
C THR A 104 0.39 -12.27 14.05
N ILE A 105 1.72 -12.26 14.07
CA ILE A 105 2.54 -12.33 12.88
C ILE A 105 2.91 -13.80 12.64
N PRO A 106 2.47 -14.42 11.53
CA PRO A 106 2.78 -15.82 11.24
C PRO A 106 4.30 -16.05 11.17
N GLY A 107 4.76 -17.11 11.83
CA GLY A 107 6.18 -17.49 11.84
C GLY A 107 7.06 -16.63 12.77
N SER A 108 6.46 -15.79 13.61
CA SER A 108 7.18 -14.96 14.60
C SER A 108 6.54 -15.09 16.01
N ASN A 109 7.34 -14.86 17.04
CA ASN A 109 6.86 -14.72 18.42
C ASN A 109 6.30 -13.32 18.71
N THR A 110 6.28 -12.43 17.68
CA THR A 110 5.83 -11.06 17.83
C THR A 110 4.35 -10.90 17.47
N ILE A 111 3.75 -9.88 18.04
CA ILE A 111 2.39 -9.43 17.78
C ILE A 111 2.47 -8.09 17.05
N GLY A 112 1.79 -7.95 15.94
CA GLY A 112 1.69 -6.71 15.22
C GLY A 112 0.63 -5.81 15.86
N ILE A 113 1.02 -4.60 16.27
CA ILE A 113 0.15 -3.54 16.72
C ILE A 113 0.17 -2.45 15.67
N GLU A 114 -0.91 -2.33 14.91
CA GLU A 114 -1.09 -1.35 13.84
C GLU A 114 -1.82 -0.13 14.39
N LEU A 115 -1.21 1.04 14.27
CA LEU A 115 -1.79 2.32 14.64
C LEU A 115 -1.93 3.20 13.40
N PRO A 116 -3.13 3.72 13.08
CA PRO A 116 -3.32 4.61 11.96
C PRO A 116 -2.57 5.93 12.18
N LYS A 117 -1.96 6.44 11.11
CA LYS A 117 -1.32 7.75 11.11
C LYS A 117 -2.39 8.85 11.11
N ALA A 118 -2.19 9.90 11.91
CA ALA A 118 -3.04 11.09 11.89
C ALA A 118 -3.03 11.78 10.52
N LEU A 119 -1.88 11.81 9.87
CA LEU A 119 -1.73 12.30 8.49
C LEU A 119 -1.39 11.11 7.59
N ARG A 120 -2.34 10.72 6.75
CA ARG A 120 -2.15 9.66 5.75
C ARG A 120 -1.29 10.21 4.60
N GLU A 121 -0.34 9.41 4.17
CA GLU A 121 0.53 9.75 3.03
C GLU A 121 -0.15 9.34 1.73
N ASN A 122 -0.01 10.19 0.71
CA ASN A 122 -0.42 9.83 -0.64
C ASN A 122 0.56 8.81 -1.22
N VAL A 123 0.03 7.76 -1.83
CA VAL A 123 0.82 6.79 -2.60
C VAL A 123 0.70 7.15 -4.07
N TYR A 124 1.80 7.58 -4.67
CA TYR A 124 1.82 7.99 -6.07
C TYR A 124 2.06 6.78 -6.99
N LEU A 125 1.29 6.70 -8.07
CA LEU A 125 1.46 5.65 -9.09
C LEU A 125 2.87 5.69 -9.69
N SER A 126 3.45 6.87 -9.89
CA SER A 126 4.81 7.07 -10.39
C SER A 126 5.88 6.34 -9.56
N GLU A 127 5.71 6.28 -8.23
CA GLU A 127 6.65 5.58 -7.35
C GLU A 127 6.63 4.07 -7.60
N ILE A 128 5.44 3.50 -7.82
CA ILE A 128 5.28 2.05 -8.02
C ILE A 128 5.75 1.65 -9.42
N LEU A 129 5.39 2.40 -10.45
CA LEU A 129 5.82 2.14 -11.82
C LEU A 129 7.33 2.30 -12.00
N ASN A 130 7.97 3.15 -11.19
CA ASN A 130 9.42 3.34 -11.23
C ASN A 130 10.21 2.25 -10.48
N ASN A 131 9.54 1.41 -9.71
CA ASN A 131 10.15 0.32 -8.97
C ASN A 131 10.78 -0.72 -9.91
N SER A 132 11.90 -1.32 -9.49
CA SER A 132 12.60 -2.38 -10.23
C SER A 132 11.72 -3.59 -10.49
N ASP A 133 10.85 -3.94 -9.54
CA ASP A 133 9.98 -5.11 -9.64
C ASP A 133 8.92 -4.94 -10.75
N PHE A 134 8.41 -3.72 -10.96
CA PHE A 134 7.50 -3.42 -12.07
C PHE A 134 8.19 -3.59 -13.44
N LYS A 135 9.48 -3.34 -13.50
CA LYS A 135 10.28 -3.43 -14.74
C LYS A 135 10.75 -4.85 -15.06
N LYS A 136 10.59 -5.80 -14.15
CA LYS A 136 10.97 -7.22 -14.37
C LYS A 136 10.28 -7.79 -15.61
N LYS A 137 10.99 -8.68 -16.32
CA LYS A 137 10.48 -9.36 -17.51
C LYS A 137 9.63 -10.59 -17.19
N ASP A 138 9.75 -11.11 -15.97
CA ASP A 138 9.09 -12.34 -15.52
C ASP A 138 7.58 -12.13 -15.25
N ILE A 139 7.13 -10.88 -15.18
CA ILE A 139 5.74 -10.51 -14.97
C ILE A 139 5.14 -10.13 -16.32
N ASN A 140 4.18 -10.91 -16.79
CA ASN A 140 3.58 -10.70 -18.12
C ASN A 140 2.69 -9.46 -18.16
N LEU A 141 1.75 -9.33 -17.23
CA LEU A 141 0.82 -8.20 -17.15
C LEU A 141 0.93 -7.52 -15.77
N PRO A 142 2.01 -6.76 -15.52
CA PRO A 142 2.22 -6.14 -14.21
C PRO A 142 1.18 -5.06 -13.92
N ILE A 143 0.59 -5.14 -12.74
CA ILE A 143 -0.34 -4.13 -12.22
C ILE A 143 0.17 -3.56 -10.91
N ALA A 144 0.14 -2.24 -10.78
CA ALA A 144 0.49 -1.52 -9.57
C ALA A 144 -0.69 -1.60 -8.59
N LEU A 145 -0.52 -2.30 -7.47
CA LEU A 145 -1.55 -2.47 -6.44
C LEU A 145 -1.46 -1.42 -5.33
N GLY A 146 -0.29 -0.85 -5.10
CA GLY A 146 -0.06 0.12 -4.04
C GLY A 146 1.18 -0.18 -3.21
N LYS A 147 1.14 0.19 -1.93
CA LYS A 147 2.17 -0.15 -0.93
C LYS A 147 1.54 -1.00 0.18
N ASN A 148 2.30 -1.92 0.72
CA ASN A 148 1.87 -2.67 1.91
C ASN A 148 1.95 -1.80 3.18
N ILE A 149 1.56 -2.38 4.33
CA ILE A 149 1.61 -1.70 5.63
C ILE A 149 3.02 -1.31 6.09
N SER A 150 4.06 -1.87 5.46
CA SER A 150 5.47 -1.50 5.70
C SER A 150 6.00 -0.49 4.67
N GLY A 151 5.15 0.03 3.78
CA GLY A 151 5.54 1.02 2.77
C GLY A 151 6.21 0.43 1.52
N VAL A 152 6.33 -0.89 1.41
CA VAL A 152 6.94 -1.56 0.26
C VAL A 152 5.94 -1.63 -0.91
N PRO A 153 6.32 -1.22 -2.13
CA PRO A 153 5.49 -1.36 -3.32
C PRO A 153 5.06 -2.80 -3.57
N ILE A 154 3.78 -2.99 -3.90
CA ILE A 154 3.20 -4.29 -4.26
C ILE A 154 2.76 -4.25 -5.70
N ILE A 155 3.29 -5.18 -6.47
CA ILE A 155 3.00 -5.37 -7.89
C ILE A 155 2.41 -6.76 -8.05
N GLY A 156 1.27 -6.83 -8.73
CA GLY A 156 0.64 -8.10 -9.09
C GLY A 156 0.89 -8.42 -10.56
N ASP A 157 0.66 -9.67 -10.93
CA ASP A 157 0.59 -10.11 -12.32
C ASP A 157 -0.86 -10.45 -12.67
N LEU A 158 -1.49 -9.63 -13.50
CA LEU A 158 -2.88 -9.86 -13.91
C LEU A 158 -3.03 -11.17 -14.70
N SER A 159 -1.99 -11.60 -15.42
CA SER A 159 -2.03 -12.87 -16.17
C SER A 159 -2.15 -14.10 -15.27
N SER A 160 -1.70 -13.99 -14.01
CA SER A 160 -1.83 -15.07 -13.01
C SER A 160 -3.16 -15.05 -12.27
N MET A 161 -4.03 -14.07 -12.54
CA MET A 161 -5.33 -13.90 -11.90
C MET A 161 -6.46 -14.23 -12.89
N PRO A 162 -6.83 -15.51 -13.10
CA PRO A 162 -7.82 -15.91 -14.12
C PRO A 162 -9.21 -15.31 -13.86
N HIS A 163 -9.52 -15.00 -12.59
CA HIS A 163 -10.75 -14.37 -12.16
C HIS A 163 -10.42 -13.27 -11.14
N LEU A 164 -10.64 -12.02 -11.49
CA LEU A 164 -10.45 -10.87 -10.60
C LEU A 164 -11.79 -10.18 -10.35
N LEU A 165 -12.25 -10.20 -9.11
CA LEU A 165 -13.41 -9.45 -8.65
C LEU A 165 -12.96 -8.21 -7.88
N ILE A 166 -13.40 -7.03 -8.32
CA ILE A 166 -13.15 -5.76 -7.62
C ILE A 166 -14.48 -5.25 -7.09
N ALA A 167 -14.65 -5.28 -5.77
CA ALA A 167 -15.86 -4.83 -5.09
C ALA A 167 -15.55 -3.78 -4.02
N GLY A 168 -16.54 -2.97 -3.69
CA GLY A 168 -16.45 -1.94 -2.65
C GLY A 168 -17.63 -0.96 -2.74
N THR A 169 -17.87 -0.21 -1.68
CA THR A 169 -18.91 0.81 -1.60
C THR A 169 -18.58 2.03 -2.47
N THR A 170 -19.54 2.93 -2.65
CA THR A 170 -19.29 4.22 -3.32
C THR A 170 -18.21 4.99 -2.54
N GLY A 171 -17.22 5.55 -3.25
CA GLY A 171 -16.10 6.27 -2.62
C GLY A 171 -14.94 5.39 -2.12
N SER A 172 -15.04 4.05 -2.18
CA SER A 172 -13.98 3.14 -1.75
C SER A 172 -12.74 3.08 -2.65
N GLY A 173 -12.76 3.79 -3.79
CA GLY A 173 -11.63 3.82 -4.73
C GLY A 173 -11.68 2.76 -5.84
N LYS A 174 -12.79 2.03 -6.07
CA LYS A 174 -12.91 1.04 -7.15
C LYS A 174 -12.49 1.57 -8.53
N SER A 175 -13.01 2.73 -8.92
CA SER A 175 -12.70 3.34 -10.22
C SER A 175 -11.23 3.75 -10.29
N VAL A 176 -10.66 4.22 -9.19
CA VAL A 176 -9.23 4.55 -9.11
C VAL A 176 -8.39 3.29 -9.30
N CYS A 177 -8.75 2.19 -8.64
CA CYS A 177 -8.08 0.89 -8.79
C CYS A 177 -8.10 0.40 -10.24
N ILE A 178 -9.27 0.45 -10.90
CA ILE A 178 -9.41 0.05 -12.31
C ILE A 178 -8.53 0.94 -13.21
N ASN A 179 -8.56 2.26 -13.02
CA ASN A 179 -7.72 3.18 -13.76
C ASN A 179 -6.23 2.90 -13.54
N THR A 180 -5.83 2.58 -12.30
CA THR A 180 -4.46 2.22 -11.98
C THR A 180 -4.01 0.93 -12.70
N ILE A 181 -4.89 -0.07 -12.79
CA ILE A 181 -4.64 -1.29 -13.56
C ILE A 181 -4.44 -0.97 -15.05
N ILE A 182 -5.35 -0.21 -15.64
CA ILE A 182 -5.27 0.19 -17.05
C ILE A 182 -3.98 0.98 -17.31
N LEU A 183 -3.68 1.98 -16.48
CA LEU A 183 -2.45 2.76 -16.61
C LEU A 183 -1.20 1.89 -16.46
N SER A 184 -1.19 0.95 -15.54
CA SER A 184 -0.07 0.01 -15.37
C SER A 184 0.24 -0.73 -16.67
N LEU A 185 -0.79 -1.22 -17.35
CA LEU A 185 -0.64 -1.91 -18.64
C LEU A 185 -0.17 -0.96 -19.73
N LEU A 186 -0.72 0.25 -19.84
CA LEU A 186 -0.32 1.25 -20.82
C LEU A 186 1.12 1.73 -20.67
N PHE A 187 1.64 1.78 -19.43
CA PHE A 187 3.04 2.13 -19.16
C PHE A 187 4.03 0.98 -19.36
N LYS A 188 3.55 -0.23 -19.59
CA LYS A 188 4.40 -1.43 -19.80
C LYS A 188 4.33 -1.96 -21.21
N HIS A 189 3.15 -1.95 -21.83
CA HIS A 189 2.86 -2.63 -23.09
C HIS A 189 2.57 -1.67 -24.24
N THR A 190 2.81 -2.16 -25.43
CA THR A 190 2.36 -1.56 -26.70
C THR A 190 1.09 -2.25 -27.17
N PRO A 191 0.31 -1.67 -28.09
CA PRO A 191 -0.87 -2.33 -28.68
C PRO A 191 -0.59 -3.69 -29.35
N ASP A 192 0.69 -3.97 -29.67
CA ASP A 192 1.10 -5.24 -30.28
C ASP A 192 1.36 -6.33 -29.21
N THR A 193 1.47 -5.95 -27.93
CA THR A 193 1.87 -6.84 -26.84
C THR A 193 0.79 -7.01 -25.75
N CYS A 194 -0.34 -6.29 -25.87
CA CYS A 194 -1.46 -6.34 -24.90
C CYS A 194 -2.80 -6.35 -25.63
#